data_0dea6b1babf42088a0ba6c260c394985
#
_entry.id   0dea6b1babf42088a0ba6c260c394985
#
_cell.length_a   1.000
_cell.length_b   1.000
_cell.length_c   1.000
_cell.angle_alpha   90.00
_cell.angle_beta   90.00
_cell.angle_gamma   90.00
#
_symmetry.space_group_name_H-M   'P 1'
#
loop_
_entity.id
_entity.type
_entity.pdbx_description
1 polymer ?
#
loop_
_entity_poly.entity_id
_entity_poly.type
_entity_poly.pdbx_seq_one_letter_code
_entity_poly.pdbx_strand_id
1 'polypeptide(L)'
;YVVTDASKKTVSYRKAANKKIKSAAIPATVKVKANGVAYSFRVTDISAKAFAGCSKLKKVTIGKNVVSIGKEAFSKAKALKKITIKTTTLKKVGKNAIKGIYKKAKISCGKKKLKAYKKLFNAKTGYKKSMKLTK
;
A
#
# COMPACT_ATOMS: atom_id res chain seq x y z
N TYR A 1 -8.32 6.67 8.40
CA TYR A 1 -8.52 5.23 8.58
C TYR A 1 -9.99 4.90 8.75
N VAL A 2 -10.37 3.67 8.42
CA VAL A 2 -11.71 3.13 8.67
C VAL A 2 -11.57 1.79 9.39
N VAL A 3 -12.33 1.59 10.46
CA VAL A 3 -12.37 0.31 11.17
C VAL A 3 -13.00 -0.74 10.27
N THR A 4 -12.32 -1.84 10.06
CA THR A 4 -12.78 -2.96 9.23
C THR A 4 -13.33 -4.10 10.09
N ASP A 5 -12.77 -4.28 11.28
CA ASP A 5 -13.24 -5.27 12.25
C ASP A 5 -12.84 -4.79 13.66
N ALA A 6 -13.83 -4.41 14.47
CA ALA A 6 -13.60 -3.90 15.82
C ALA A 6 -13.12 -5.01 16.77
N SER A 7 -13.64 -6.23 16.63
CA SER A 7 -13.27 -7.37 17.48
C SER A 7 -11.83 -7.82 17.24
N LYS A 8 -11.40 -7.85 15.97
CA LYS A 8 -10.03 -8.17 15.58
C LYS A 8 -9.09 -6.96 15.63
N LYS A 9 -9.61 -5.78 15.95
CA LYS A 9 -8.88 -4.50 16.00
C LYS A 9 -8.11 -4.24 14.71
N THR A 10 -8.82 -4.22 13.58
CA THR A 10 -8.25 -3.94 12.24
C THR A 10 -8.85 -2.69 11.62
N VAL A 11 -8.02 -1.97 10.86
CA VAL A 11 -8.42 -0.79 10.10
C VAL A 11 -7.85 -0.82 8.68
N SER A 12 -8.54 -0.14 7.77
CA SER A 12 -8.04 0.16 6.43
C SER A 12 -7.47 1.57 6.38
N TYR A 13 -6.36 1.75 5.68
CA TYR A 13 -5.87 3.08 5.29
C TYR A 13 -6.76 3.62 4.17
N ARG A 14 -7.58 4.61 4.48
CA ARG A 14 -8.65 5.07 3.59
C ARG A 14 -8.15 5.93 2.44
N LYS A 15 -7.44 7.01 2.76
CA LYS A 15 -6.95 7.92 1.73
C LYS A 15 -5.88 8.87 2.29
N ALA A 16 -5.00 9.35 1.43
CA ALA A 16 -4.03 10.39 1.78
C ALA A 16 -4.76 11.69 2.16
N ALA A 17 -4.32 12.30 3.26
CA ALA A 17 -4.87 13.58 3.71
C ALA A 17 -4.62 14.71 2.70
N ASN A 18 -3.49 14.63 1.97
CA ASN A 18 -3.09 15.63 0.99
C ASN A 18 -2.49 14.93 -0.25
N LYS A 19 -2.97 15.29 -1.44
CA LYS A 19 -2.45 14.75 -2.72
C LYS A 19 -1.06 15.28 -3.10
N LYS A 20 -0.57 16.33 -2.45
CA LYS A 20 0.76 16.91 -2.69
C LYS A 20 1.88 16.25 -1.88
N ILE A 21 1.60 15.21 -1.09
CA ILE A 21 2.59 14.48 -0.31
C ILE A 21 3.70 13.90 -1.18
N LYS A 22 4.94 13.96 -0.71
CA LYS A 22 6.13 13.43 -1.42
C LYS A 22 6.48 12.00 -1.01
N SER A 23 6.11 11.62 0.21
CA SER A 23 6.32 10.27 0.74
C SER A 23 5.17 9.86 1.64
N ALA A 24 4.92 8.56 1.75
CA ALA A 24 3.92 7.99 2.64
C ALA A 24 4.44 6.71 3.28
N ALA A 25 4.07 6.50 4.53
CA ALA A 25 4.28 5.24 5.23
C ALA A 25 2.95 4.74 5.78
N ILE A 26 2.59 3.52 5.42
CA ILE A 26 1.46 2.83 6.00
C ILE A 26 1.99 2.13 7.26
N PRO A 27 1.62 2.58 8.47
CA PRO A 27 2.13 1.98 9.70
C PRO A 27 1.59 0.57 9.89
N ALA A 28 2.25 -0.21 10.73
CA ALA A 28 1.75 -1.53 11.12
C ALA A 28 0.49 -1.43 11.97
N THR A 29 0.46 -0.44 12.86
CA THR A 29 -0.65 -0.19 13.79
C THR A 29 -0.92 1.31 13.91
N VAL A 30 -2.13 1.65 14.30
CA VAL A 30 -2.53 3.01 14.68
C VAL A 30 -3.22 2.96 16.04
N LYS A 31 -3.06 4.02 16.83
CA LYS A 31 -3.77 4.17 18.08
C LYS A 31 -5.04 5.01 17.86
N VAL A 32 -6.15 4.52 18.37
CA VAL A 32 -7.45 5.21 18.35
C VAL A 32 -7.90 5.38 19.78
N LYS A 33 -8.19 6.60 20.18
CA LYS A 33 -8.75 6.89 21.51
C LYS A 33 -10.28 6.85 21.44
N ALA A 34 -10.89 6.12 22.38
CA ALA A 34 -12.32 6.12 22.62
C ALA A 34 -12.56 6.18 24.12
N ASN A 35 -13.41 7.12 24.60
CA ASN A 35 -13.71 7.32 26.01
C ASN A 35 -12.45 7.43 26.92
N GLY A 36 -11.42 8.16 26.46
CA GLY A 36 -10.17 8.32 27.18
C GLY A 36 -9.20 7.12 27.14
N VAL A 37 -9.61 5.99 26.57
CA VAL A 37 -8.79 4.78 26.44
C VAL A 37 -8.17 4.68 25.06
N ALA A 38 -6.87 4.39 24.97
CA ALA A 38 -6.17 4.19 23.70
C ALA A 38 -6.21 2.72 23.30
N TYR A 39 -6.73 2.45 22.11
CA TYR A 39 -6.77 1.13 21.48
C TYR A 39 -5.80 1.06 20.33
N SER A 40 -5.05 -0.04 20.21
CA SER A 40 -4.15 -0.28 19.08
C SER A 40 -4.85 -1.12 18.02
N PHE A 41 -4.93 -0.59 16.80
CA PHE A 41 -5.51 -1.27 15.64
C PHE A 41 -4.43 -1.60 14.61
N ARG A 42 -4.45 -2.81 14.05
CA ARG A 42 -3.58 -3.20 12.94
C ARG A 42 -4.07 -2.62 11.63
N VAL A 43 -3.18 -2.07 10.83
CA VAL A 43 -3.50 -1.60 9.48
C VAL A 43 -3.31 -2.77 8.53
N THR A 44 -4.41 -3.38 8.10
CA THR A 44 -4.44 -4.61 7.29
C THR A 44 -4.71 -4.35 5.82
N ASP A 45 -5.29 -3.21 5.49
CA ASP A 45 -5.75 -2.93 4.14
C ASP A 45 -5.41 -1.50 3.70
N ILE A 46 -5.11 -1.35 2.42
CA ILE A 46 -5.06 -0.06 1.74
C ILE A 46 -6.30 0.04 0.89
N SER A 47 -7.16 1.00 1.17
CA SER A 47 -8.44 1.17 0.47
C SER A 47 -8.25 1.47 -1.02
N ALA A 48 -9.28 1.19 -1.80
CA ALA A 48 -9.31 1.59 -3.21
C ALA A 48 -9.06 3.10 -3.35
N LYS A 49 -8.24 3.45 -4.34
CA LYS A 49 -7.88 4.85 -4.67
C LYS A 49 -7.21 5.64 -3.54
N ALA A 50 -6.67 4.99 -2.50
CA ALA A 50 -6.10 5.66 -1.32
C ALA A 50 -5.06 6.75 -1.65
N PHE A 51 -4.24 6.54 -2.67
CA PHE A 51 -3.22 7.48 -3.17
C PHE A 51 -3.42 7.84 -4.64
N ALA A 52 -4.61 7.62 -5.17
CA ALA A 52 -4.88 7.93 -6.58
C ALA A 52 -4.69 9.42 -6.88
N GLY A 53 -3.92 9.72 -7.92
CA GLY A 53 -3.63 11.09 -8.32
C GLY A 53 -2.64 11.84 -7.42
N CYS A 54 -1.96 11.17 -6.48
CA CYS A 54 -0.87 11.76 -5.70
C CYS A 54 0.38 11.93 -6.59
N SER A 55 0.35 12.91 -7.50
CA SER A 55 1.33 13.08 -8.56
C SER A 55 2.75 13.41 -8.08
N LYS A 56 2.91 13.90 -6.85
CA LYS A 56 4.21 14.22 -6.23
C LYS A 56 4.75 13.10 -5.33
N LEU A 57 3.98 12.07 -5.08
CA LEU A 57 4.37 10.94 -4.23
C LEU A 57 5.51 10.16 -4.89
N LYS A 58 6.68 10.14 -4.26
CA LYS A 58 7.90 9.47 -4.79
C LYS A 58 8.18 8.13 -4.14
N LYS A 59 7.83 7.99 -2.85
CA LYS A 59 8.13 6.81 -2.04
C LYS A 59 6.91 6.41 -1.21
N VAL A 60 6.66 5.10 -1.12
CA VAL A 60 5.67 4.51 -0.22
C VAL A 60 6.28 3.33 0.51
N THR A 61 6.07 3.28 1.82
CA THR A 61 6.40 2.10 2.64
C THR A 61 5.10 1.45 3.10
N ILE A 62 4.94 0.16 2.82
CA ILE A 62 3.78 -0.64 3.22
C ILE A 62 4.14 -1.42 4.48
N GLY A 63 3.42 -1.15 5.56
CA GLY A 63 3.64 -1.72 6.88
C GLY A 63 3.44 -3.24 6.94
N LYS A 64 4.00 -3.86 7.98
CA LYS A 64 4.11 -5.32 8.10
C LYS A 64 2.79 -6.08 8.29
N ASN A 65 1.70 -5.42 8.63
CA ASN A 65 0.39 -6.06 8.83
C ASN A 65 -0.55 -5.97 7.61
N VAL A 66 -0.14 -5.29 6.54
CA VAL A 66 -0.98 -5.12 5.35
C VAL A 66 -1.14 -6.45 4.61
N VAL A 67 -2.37 -6.84 4.38
CA VAL A 67 -2.78 -8.08 3.69
C VAL A 67 -3.30 -7.79 2.29
N SER A 68 -3.93 -6.63 2.08
CA SER A 68 -4.47 -6.26 0.77
C SER A 68 -4.18 -4.82 0.36
N ILE A 69 -4.03 -4.63 -0.95
CA ILE A 69 -3.94 -3.32 -1.61
C ILE A 69 -5.15 -3.19 -2.53
N GLY A 70 -5.95 -2.16 -2.33
CA GLY A 70 -7.19 -1.95 -3.04
C GLY A 70 -7.02 -1.58 -4.52
N LYS A 71 -8.14 -1.66 -5.26
CA LYS A 71 -8.23 -1.25 -6.67
C LYS A 71 -7.74 0.20 -6.83
N GLU A 72 -6.88 0.43 -7.83
CA GLU A 72 -6.38 1.77 -8.17
C GLU A 72 -5.70 2.52 -7.01
N ALA A 73 -5.22 1.81 -5.97
CA ALA A 73 -4.70 2.44 -4.74
C ALA A 73 -3.64 3.52 -5.00
N PHE A 74 -2.74 3.32 -5.96
CA PHE A 74 -1.68 4.26 -6.36
C PHE A 74 -1.83 4.73 -7.81
N SER A 75 -3.01 4.58 -8.39
CA SER A 75 -3.24 4.94 -9.80
C SER A 75 -2.89 6.40 -10.06
N LYS A 76 -2.20 6.65 -11.17
CA LYS A 76 -1.76 8.01 -11.59
C LYS A 76 -0.82 8.72 -10.60
N ALA A 77 -0.21 8.01 -9.66
CA ALA A 77 0.89 8.54 -8.85
C ALA A 77 2.19 8.57 -9.69
N LYS A 78 2.27 9.47 -10.66
CA LYS A 78 3.27 9.49 -11.74
C LYS A 78 4.72 9.59 -11.27
N ALA A 79 4.97 10.19 -10.10
CA ALA A 79 6.30 10.34 -9.51
C ALA A 79 6.72 9.13 -8.65
N LEU A 80 5.84 8.16 -8.43
CA LEU A 80 6.09 7.04 -7.51
C LEU A 80 7.16 6.10 -8.09
N LYS A 81 8.37 6.23 -7.56
CA LYS A 81 9.57 5.49 -8.02
C LYS A 81 9.90 4.31 -7.13
N LYS A 82 9.49 4.33 -5.86
CA LYS A 82 9.86 3.30 -4.88
C LYS A 82 8.67 2.90 -4.02
N ILE A 83 8.37 1.60 -4.02
CA ILE A 83 7.42 0.97 -3.10
C ILE A 83 8.19 -0.05 -2.28
N THR A 84 8.22 0.13 -0.96
CA THR A 84 8.86 -0.82 -0.03
C THR A 84 7.77 -1.61 0.67
N ILE A 85 7.78 -2.92 0.50
CA ILE A 85 6.80 -3.84 1.10
C ILE A 85 7.44 -4.55 2.28
N LYS A 86 7.09 -4.14 3.50
CA LYS A 86 7.56 -4.78 4.74
C LYS A 86 6.70 -5.97 5.16
N THR A 87 5.46 -6.03 4.66
CA THR A 87 4.57 -7.15 4.97
C THR A 87 5.05 -8.46 4.34
N THR A 88 4.90 -9.55 5.08
CA THR A 88 5.14 -10.93 4.61
C THR A 88 3.82 -11.67 4.34
N THR A 89 2.69 -11.02 4.56
CA THR A 89 1.33 -11.59 4.49
C THR A 89 0.45 -10.96 3.41
N LEU A 90 1.03 -10.19 2.48
CA LEU A 90 0.28 -9.61 1.36
C LEU A 90 -0.32 -10.73 0.49
N LYS A 91 -1.64 -10.74 0.36
CA LYS A 91 -2.40 -11.76 -0.37
C LYS A 91 -3.08 -11.23 -1.62
N LYS A 92 -3.38 -9.92 -1.67
CA LYS A 92 -4.17 -9.32 -2.74
C LYS A 92 -3.64 -7.96 -3.16
N VAL A 93 -3.53 -7.78 -4.46
CA VAL A 93 -3.27 -6.48 -5.09
C VAL A 93 -4.37 -6.25 -6.12
N GLY A 94 -5.13 -5.17 -5.95
CA GLY A 94 -6.30 -4.88 -6.76
C GLY A 94 -5.99 -4.48 -8.20
N LYS A 95 -7.00 -4.55 -9.07
CA LYS A 95 -6.91 -4.12 -10.47
C LYS A 95 -6.41 -2.67 -10.54
N ASN A 96 -5.47 -2.41 -11.44
CA ASN A 96 -4.87 -1.09 -11.66
C ASN A 96 -4.24 -0.45 -10.40
N ALA A 97 -3.92 -1.22 -9.35
CA ALA A 97 -3.39 -0.69 -8.10
C ALA A 97 -2.19 0.23 -8.29
N ILE A 98 -1.31 -0.08 -9.24
CA ILE A 98 -0.09 0.69 -9.57
C ILE A 98 -0.09 1.21 -11.02
N LYS A 99 -1.26 1.28 -11.68
CA LYS A 99 -1.34 1.79 -13.05
C LYS A 99 -0.98 3.28 -13.11
N GLY A 100 -0.06 3.62 -14.01
CA GLY A 100 0.35 5.02 -14.21
C GLY A 100 1.29 5.58 -13.16
N ILE A 101 1.95 4.74 -12.36
CA ILE A 101 3.13 5.13 -11.55
C ILE A 101 4.36 5.30 -12.47
N TYR A 102 5.48 5.72 -11.91
CA TYR A 102 6.72 5.88 -12.68
C TYR A 102 7.08 4.59 -13.43
N LYS A 103 7.33 4.67 -14.72
CA LYS A 103 7.52 3.51 -15.62
C LYS A 103 8.69 2.59 -15.27
N LYS A 104 9.70 3.10 -14.56
CA LYS A 104 10.86 2.32 -14.05
C LYS A 104 10.83 2.18 -12.53
N ALA A 105 9.64 2.15 -11.92
CA ALA A 105 9.51 2.04 -10.47
C ALA A 105 10.14 0.74 -9.94
N LYS A 106 10.72 0.84 -8.75
CA LYS A 106 11.25 -0.29 -8.00
C LYS A 106 10.28 -0.67 -6.87
N ILE A 107 9.91 -1.94 -6.83
CA ILE A 107 9.10 -2.51 -5.75
C ILE A 107 10.00 -3.48 -5.00
N SER A 108 10.35 -3.16 -3.76
CA SER A 108 11.18 -4.03 -2.93
C SER A 108 10.36 -4.78 -1.89
N CYS A 109 10.68 -6.04 -1.68
CA CYS A 109 10.05 -6.91 -0.68
C CYS A 109 11.08 -7.83 -0.06
N GLY A 110 10.73 -8.56 1.00
CA GLY A 110 11.62 -9.54 1.58
C GLY A 110 11.97 -10.67 0.61
N LYS A 111 13.23 -11.11 0.61
CA LYS A 111 13.75 -12.16 -0.28
C LYS A 111 12.85 -13.41 -0.33
N LYS A 112 12.37 -13.86 0.83
CA LYS A 112 11.50 -15.05 0.96
C LYS A 112 10.14 -14.88 0.25
N LYS A 113 9.69 -13.66 0.01
CA LYS A 113 8.38 -13.34 -0.60
C LYS A 113 8.46 -12.93 -2.07
N LEU A 114 9.64 -12.76 -2.61
CA LEU A 114 9.84 -12.27 -3.98
C LEU A 114 9.06 -13.09 -5.03
N LYS A 115 9.16 -14.41 -4.97
CA LYS A 115 8.47 -15.31 -5.90
C LYS A 115 6.94 -15.19 -5.80
N ALA A 116 6.41 -15.16 -4.57
CA ALA A 116 4.97 -15.03 -4.33
C ALA A 116 4.44 -13.67 -4.82
N TYR A 117 5.16 -12.58 -4.55
CA TYR A 117 4.72 -11.23 -4.92
C TYR A 117 4.86 -10.94 -6.41
N LYS A 118 5.75 -11.62 -7.13
CA LYS A 118 5.79 -11.58 -8.61
C LYS A 118 4.45 -12.00 -9.23
N LYS A 119 3.73 -12.92 -8.59
CA LYS A 119 2.39 -13.33 -9.04
C LYS A 119 1.32 -12.28 -8.75
N LEU A 120 1.47 -11.52 -7.66
CA LEU A 120 0.52 -10.48 -7.27
C LEU A 120 0.66 -9.21 -8.10
N PHE A 121 1.89 -8.82 -8.45
CA PHE A 121 2.18 -7.66 -9.30
C PHE A 121 2.30 -8.10 -10.76
N ASN A 122 1.21 -8.02 -11.49
CA ASN A 122 1.07 -8.45 -12.88
C ASN A 122 0.41 -7.36 -13.73
N ALA A 123 0.16 -7.64 -15.01
CA ALA A 123 -0.45 -6.68 -15.94
C ALA A 123 -1.81 -6.14 -15.45
N LYS A 124 -2.63 -6.97 -14.78
CA LYS A 124 -3.93 -6.54 -14.22
C LYS A 124 -3.80 -5.47 -13.14
N THR A 125 -2.70 -5.47 -12.39
CA THR A 125 -2.42 -4.47 -11.35
C THR A 125 -1.75 -3.21 -11.89
N GLY A 126 -1.37 -3.19 -13.17
CA GLY A 126 -0.64 -2.10 -13.83
C GLY A 126 0.88 -2.26 -13.78
N TYR A 127 1.39 -3.42 -13.35
CA TYR A 127 2.81 -3.73 -13.39
C TYR A 127 3.31 -3.85 -14.83
N LYS A 128 4.44 -3.21 -15.13
CA LYS A 128 5.07 -3.20 -16.45
C LYS A 128 6.44 -3.89 -16.41
N LYS A 129 6.86 -4.47 -17.54
CA LYS A 129 8.19 -5.10 -17.69
C LYS A 129 9.36 -4.15 -17.36
N SER A 130 9.17 -2.84 -17.54
CA SER A 130 10.15 -1.81 -17.20
C SER A 130 10.31 -1.55 -15.70
N MET A 131 9.37 -2.03 -14.87
CA MET A 131 9.45 -1.95 -13.42
C MET A 131 10.28 -3.11 -12.88
N LYS A 132 10.86 -2.93 -11.70
CA LYS A 132 11.64 -3.99 -11.03
C LYS A 132 11.00 -4.36 -9.71
N LEU A 133 10.73 -5.65 -9.53
CA LEU A 133 10.41 -6.24 -8.24
C LEU A 133 11.68 -6.89 -7.70
N THR A 134 12.18 -6.39 -6.58
CA THR A 134 13.49 -6.76 -6.00
C THR A 134 13.37 -7.15 -4.53
N LYS A 135 14.42 -7.75 -4.02
CA LYS A 135 14.62 -8.00 -2.60
C LYS A 135 15.24 -6.79 -1.88
#